data_687fa10d6771a7867d7d5d24e305b840
#
_entry.id   687fa10d6771a7867d7d5d24e305b840
#
_cell.length_a   1.000
_cell.length_b   1.000
_cell.length_c   1.000
_cell.angle_alpha   90.00
_cell.angle_beta   90.00
_cell.angle_gamma   90.00
#
_symmetry.space_group_name_H-M   'P 1'
#
loop_
_entity.id
_entity.type
_entity.pdbx_description
1 polymer ?
#
loop_
_entity_poly.entity_id
_entity_poly.type
_entity_poly.pdbx_seq_one_letter_code
_entity_poly.pdbx_strand_id
1 'polypeptide(L)'
;IDTSAIKAPKDMEPVFETVKAGEPDMTMLFSINEGDTPVTRLFGGDPLSDANYLGVLMDQENDTTITNFFASDWYKDTTTMLYDWYQKGYISKDAGTDTENWRTVCKAGNLFSLFFAYHPGTPVEFKSSTGYDFEIVPFRDYPIKNCQTYNGIIYSVAQNSENPEKTMETLDYIYGS
;
A
#
# COMPACT_ATOMS: atom_id res chain seq x y z
N ILE A 1 -9.85 -9.08 -17.58
CA ILE A 1 -8.65 -9.70 -16.97
C ILE A 1 -9.14 -10.60 -15.86
N ASP A 2 -8.71 -11.86 -15.85
CA ASP A 2 -9.00 -12.77 -14.74
C ASP A 2 -7.95 -12.52 -13.63
N THR A 3 -8.41 -11.92 -12.54
CA THR A 3 -7.56 -11.59 -11.38
C THR A 3 -7.41 -12.76 -10.41
N SER A 4 -8.19 -13.82 -10.56
CA SER A 4 -8.19 -14.96 -9.65
C SER A 4 -6.87 -15.74 -9.62
N ALA A 5 -6.10 -15.66 -10.69
CA ALA A 5 -4.78 -16.29 -10.82
C ALA A 5 -3.66 -15.49 -10.16
N ILE A 6 -3.89 -14.22 -9.81
CA ILE A 6 -2.88 -13.34 -9.25
C ILE A 6 -2.83 -13.57 -7.74
N LYS A 7 -1.75 -14.16 -7.24
CA LYS A 7 -1.52 -14.47 -5.82
C LYS A 7 -0.31 -13.76 -5.22
N ALA A 8 0.59 -13.31 -6.09
CA ALA A 8 1.80 -12.59 -5.69
C ALA A 8 2.06 -11.42 -6.67
N PRO A 9 2.81 -10.39 -6.28
CA PRO A 9 3.12 -9.27 -7.15
C PRO A 9 3.68 -9.68 -8.52
N LYS A 10 4.57 -10.67 -8.56
CA LYS A 10 5.16 -11.18 -9.82
C LYS A 10 4.14 -11.75 -10.80
N ASP A 11 2.98 -12.21 -10.32
CA ASP A 11 1.92 -12.76 -11.18
C ASP A 11 1.23 -11.65 -12.01
N MET A 12 1.49 -10.38 -11.69
CA MET A 12 1.05 -9.23 -12.48
C MET A 12 1.83 -9.09 -13.81
N GLU A 13 3.00 -9.67 -13.93
CA GLU A 13 3.88 -9.44 -15.08
C GLU A 13 3.26 -9.84 -16.42
N PRO A 14 2.66 -11.03 -16.58
CA PRO A 14 1.96 -11.38 -17.82
C PRO A 14 0.78 -10.45 -18.16
N VAL A 15 0.13 -9.91 -17.12
CA VAL A 15 -0.94 -8.93 -17.28
C VAL A 15 -0.38 -7.62 -17.80
N PHE A 16 0.73 -7.14 -17.21
CA PHE A 16 1.42 -5.94 -17.68
C PHE A 16 1.89 -6.07 -19.13
N GLU A 17 2.45 -7.21 -19.52
CA GLU A 17 2.84 -7.49 -20.91
C GLU A 17 1.66 -7.35 -21.86
N THR A 18 0.54 -7.97 -21.53
CA THR A 18 -0.66 -7.96 -22.35
C THR A 18 -1.23 -6.56 -22.50
N VAL A 19 -1.36 -5.82 -21.39
CA VAL A 19 -1.93 -4.48 -21.40
C VAL A 19 -0.99 -3.51 -22.11
N LYS A 20 0.33 -3.57 -21.85
CA LYS A 20 1.33 -2.70 -22.45
C LYS A 20 1.43 -2.88 -23.98
N ALA A 21 1.16 -4.07 -24.48
CA ALA A 21 1.12 -4.33 -25.92
C ALA A 21 -0.06 -3.63 -26.62
N GLY A 22 -1.20 -3.48 -25.91
CA GLY A 22 -2.38 -2.78 -26.42
C GLY A 22 -2.38 -1.27 -26.14
N GLU A 23 -1.82 -0.88 -24.99
CA GLU A 23 -1.82 0.49 -24.47
C GLU A 23 -0.38 0.91 -24.10
N PRO A 24 0.47 1.22 -25.09
CA PRO A 24 1.90 1.43 -24.86
C PRO A 24 2.23 2.65 -23.99
N ASP A 25 1.36 3.65 -23.94
CA ASP A 25 1.56 4.87 -23.16
C ASP A 25 1.05 4.77 -21.72
N MET A 26 0.33 3.69 -21.40
CA MET A 26 -0.22 3.48 -20.06
C MET A 26 0.88 3.13 -19.04
N THR A 27 0.82 3.74 -17.86
CA THR A 27 1.66 3.39 -16.71
C THR A 27 1.11 2.12 -16.08
N MET A 28 1.88 1.02 -16.15
CA MET A 28 1.44 -0.27 -15.62
C MET A 28 1.41 -0.28 -14.11
N LEU A 29 2.45 0.24 -13.47
CA LEU A 29 2.53 0.38 -12.02
C LEU A 29 2.95 1.81 -11.65
N PHE A 30 2.11 2.50 -10.91
CA PHE A 30 2.43 3.82 -10.39
C PHE A 30 3.23 3.70 -9.08
N SER A 31 4.35 4.41 -9.00
CA SER A 31 5.13 4.53 -7.78
C SER A 31 4.61 5.70 -6.95
N ILE A 32 4.06 5.41 -5.79
CA ILE A 32 3.65 6.46 -4.85
C ILE A 32 4.88 6.88 -4.04
N ASN A 33 5.25 8.15 -4.15
CA ASN A 33 6.46 8.69 -3.51
C ASN A 33 6.18 9.40 -2.16
N GLU A 34 4.94 9.40 -1.69
CA GLU A 34 4.55 10.01 -0.42
C GLU A 34 4.87 9.08 0.77
N GLY A 35 6.14 9.01 1.14
CA GLY A 35 6.59 8.31 2.35
C GLY A 35 6.69 6.78 2.28
N ASP A 36 6.01 6.15 1.32
CA ASP A 36 6.02 4.70 1.13
C ASP A 36 6.45 4.36 -0.29
N THR A 37 7.52 3.60 -0.40
CA THR A 37 7.98 3.07 -1.69
C THR A 37 7.19 1.81 -2.08
N PRO A 38 7.18 1.39 -3.35
CA PRO A 38 6.58 0.11 -3.73
C PRO A 38 7.12 -1.09 -2.94
N VAL A 39 8.39 -1.04 -2.52
CA VAL A 39 9.00 -2.09 -1.68
C VAL A 39 8.33 -2.15 -0.31
N THR A 40 8.19 -1.00 0.36
CA THR A 40 7.58 -0.96 1.70
C THR A 40 6.09 -1.30 1.66
N ARG A 41 5.39 -0.93 0.60
CA ARG A 41 3.98 -1.31 0.39
C ARG A 41 3.78 -2.81 0.21
N LEU A 42 4.74 -3.50 -0.39
CA LEU A 42 4.71 -4.95 -0.55
C LEU A 42 5.15 -5.71 0.70
N PHE A 43 5.89 -5.05 1.59
CA PHE A 43 6.38 -5.69 2.81
C PHE A 43 5.25 -6.10 3.74
N GLY A 44 5.27 -7.34 4.17
CA GLY A 44 4.22 -7.92 4.99
C GLY A 44 4.59 -8.29 6.40
N GLY A 45 5.83 -8.05 6.76
CA GLY A 45 6.29 -8.19 8.12
C GLY A 45 6.00 -6.95 8.96
N ASP A 46 6.52 -6.93 10.18
CA ASP A 46 6.37 -5.83 11.12
C ASP A 46 7.65 -4.97 11.14
N PRO A 47 7.58 -3.67 10.79
CA PRO A 47 8.72 -2.76 10.85
C PRO A 47 9.08 -2.32 12.28
N LEU A 48 8.45 -2.88 13.32
CA LEU A 48 8.71 -2.57 14.73
C LEU A 48 8.62 -1.08 15.07
N SER A 49 7.69 -0.37 14.44
CA SER A 49 7.51 1.09 14.57
C SER A 49 8.68 1.92 14.04
N ASP A 50 9.60 1.32 13.27
CA ASP A 50 10.70 2.03 12.63
C ASP A 50 10.35 2.43 11.20
N ALA A 51 10.17 3.72 10.96
CA ALA A 51 9.92 4.25 9.62
C ALA A 51 11.08 4.01 8.63
N ASN A 52 12.28 3.68 9.14
CA ASN A 52 13.45 3.39 8.31
C ASN A 52 13.62 1.90 7.97
N TYR A 53 12.81 1.03 8.56
CA TYR A 53 12.86 -0.42 8.30
C TYR A 53 14.24 -1.05 8.58
N LEU A 54 15.00 -0.55 9.56
CA LEU A 54 16.34 -1.06 9.85
C LEU A 54 16.29 -2.46 10.45
N GLY A 55 15.36 -2.70 11.37
CA GLY A 55 15.09 -3.99 11.98
C GLY A 55 13.63 -4.33 11.86
N VAL A 56 13.31 -5.51 11.34
CA VAL A 56 11.93 -5.95 11.09
C VAL A 56 11.71 -7.38 11.55
N LEU A 57 10.46 -7.73 11.82
CA LEU A 57 10.02 -9.13 11.92
C LEU A 57 9.52 -9.56 10.55
N MET A 58 10.17 -10.55 9.95
CA MET A 58 9.79 -11.07 8.63
C MET A 58 8.50 -11.90 8.68
N ASP A 59 8.33 -12.66 9.76
CA ASP A 59 7.14 -13.47 10.06
C ASP A 59 6.71 -13.25 11.51
N GLN A 60 5.99 -12.17 11.73
CA GLN A 60 5.58 -11.73 13.07
C GLN A 60 4.66 -12.72 13.81
N GLU A 61 4.07 -13.68 13.11
CA GLU A 61 3.18 -14.66 13.73
C GLU A 61 3.96 -15.85 14.30
N ASN A 62 5.08 -16.21 13.69
CA ASN A 62 5.80 -17.43 14.00
C ASN A 62 7.25 -17.20 14.47
N ASP A 63 7.82 -16.04 14.18
CA ASP A 63 9.23 -15.76 14.49
C ASP A 63 9.38 -14.32 15.05
N THR A 64 10.04 -14.22 16.20
CA THR A 64 10.39 -12.96 16.85
C THR A 64 11.83 -12.52 16.59
N THR A 65 12.50 -13.17 15.64
CA THR A 65 13.88 -12.81 15.26
C THR A 65 13.90 -11.50 14.49
N ILE A 66 14.60 -10.51 15.01
CA ILE A 66 14.78 -9.22 14.32
C ILE A 66 15.77 -9.41 13.19
N THR A 67 15.33 -9.09 11.98
CA THR A 67 16.12 -9.21 10.76
C THR A 67 16.46 -7.82 10.21
N ASN A 68 17.70 -7.65 9.73
CA ASN A 68 18.05 -6.46 8.94
C ASN A 68 17.30 -6.53 7.59
N PHE A 69 16.33 -5.63 7.42
CA PHE A 69 15.46 -5.60 6.25
C PHE A 69 16.24 -5.54 4.93
N PHE A 70 17.21 -4.61 4.85
CA PHE A 70 17.99 -4.38 3.63
C PHE A 70 18.96 -5.51 3.28
N ALA A 71 19.32 -6.36 4.26
CA ALA A 71 20.16 -7.54 4.04
C ALA A 71 19.34 -8.81 3.78
N SER A 72 18.01 -8.73 3.81
CA SER A 72 17.13 -9.89 3.60
C SER A 72 17.06 -10.29 2.12
N ASP A 73 16.89 -11.58 1.87
CA ASP A 73 16.64 -12.10 0.52
C ASP A 73 15.32 -11.53 -0.04
N TRP A 74 14.31 -11.36 0.81
CA TRP A 74 13.04 -10.74 0.42
C TRP A 74 13.23 -9.34 -0.18
N TYR A 75 14.03 -8.48 0.47
CA TYR A 75 14.33 -7.13 -0.03
C TYR A 75 15.04 -7.18 -1.37
N LYS A 76 16.05 -8.04 -1.48
CA LYS A 76 16.82 -8.25 -2.72
C LYS A 76 15.92 -8.71 -3.87
N ASP A 77 15.09 -9.73 -3.63
CA ASP A 77 14.22 -10.30 -4.66
C ASP A 77 13.15 -9.29 -5.10
N THR A 78 12.55 -8.58 -4.14
CA THR A 78 11.54 -7.56 -4.43
C THR A 78 12.13 -6.38 -5.20
N THR A 79 13.30 -5.89 -4.81
CA THR A 79 13.96 -4.78 -5.52
C THR A 79 14.42 -5.20 -6.90
N THR A 80 14.88 -6.44 -7.08
CA THR A 80 15.24 -7.00 -8.39
C THR A 80 14.01 -7.06 -9.30
N MET A 81 12.89 -7.58 -8.82
CA MET A 81 11.62 -7.61 -9.57
C MET A 81 11.17 -6.20 -10.00
N LEU A 82 11.19 -5.24 -9.09
CA LEU A 82 10.80 -3.85 -9.39
C LEU A 82 11.77 -3.20 -10.38
N TYR A 83 13.07 -3.49 -10.29
CA TYR A 83 14.07 -3.02 -11.25
C TYR A 83 13.82 -3.60 -12.64
N ASP A 84 13.52 -4.89 -12.75
CA ASP A 84 13.18 -5.52 -14.02
C ASP A 84 11.92 -4.91 -14.63
N TRP A 85 10.91 -4.63 -13.82
CA TRP A 85 9.71 -3.92 -14.27
C TRP A 85 9.98 -2.48 -14.74
N TYR A 86 10.90 -1.79 -14.05
CA TYR A 86 11.39 -0.50 -14.50
C TYR A 86 12.09 -0.59 -15.87
N GLN A 87 12.97 -1.58 -16.07
CA GLN A 87 13.67 -1.80 -17.35
C GLN A 87 12.68 -2.14 -18.48
N LYS A 88 11.62 -2.88 -18.20
CA LYS A 88 10.54 -3.21 -19.13
C LYS A 88 9.58 -2.03 -19.40
N GLY A 89 9.73 -0.92 -18.71
CA GLY A 89 8.89 0.27 -18.85
C GLY A 89 7.49 0.12 -18.24
N TYR A 90 7.32 -0.80 -17.30
CA TYR A 90 6.06 -0.91 -16.53
C TYR A 90 5.97 0.16 -15.47
N ILE A 91 7.09 0.59 -14.92
CA ILE A 91 7.22 1.73 -14.01
C ILE A 91 7.80 2.90 -14.80
N SER A 92 7.26 4.11 -14.59
CA SER A 92 7.78 5.31 -15.23
C SER A 92 9.26 5.51 -14.95
N LYS A 93 10.01 5.96 -15.97
CA LYS A 93 11.43 6.30 -15.81
C LYS A 93 11.66 7.45 -14.84
N ASP A 94 10.68 8.33 -14.72
CA ASP A 94 10.73 9.50 -13.85
C ASP A 94 10.13 9.23 -12.46
N ALA A 95 9.77 7.97 -12.15
CA ALA A 95 9.09 7.59 -10.91
C ALA A 95 9.81 8.06 -9.62
N GLY A 96 11.13 8.22 -9.65
CA GLY A 96 11.92 8.71 -8.51
C GLY A 96 11.87 10.22 -8.30
N THR A 97 11.45 10.99 -9.30
CA THR A 97 11.42 12.47 -9.29
C THR A 97 10.03 13.03 -9.57
N ASP A 98 9.12 12.19 -10.05
CA ASP A 98 7.76 12.56 -10.36
C ASP A 98 7.00 12.90 -9.07
N THR A 99 6.39 14.08 -9.05
CA THR A 99 5.54 14.57 -7.96
C THR A 99 4.06 14.56 -8.36
N GLU A 100 3.73 13.97 -9.51
CA GLU A 100 2.36 13.92 -9.99
C GLU A 100 1.50 13.02 -9.06
N ASN A 101 0.29 13.48 -8.81
CA ASN A 101 -0.63 12.70 -7.99
C ASN A 101 -1.24 11.56 -8.83
N TRP A 102 -1.17 10.34 -8.32
CA TRP A 102 -1.70 9.16 -9.01
C TRP A 102 -3.17 9.30 -9.43
N ARG A 103 -3.98 10.09 -8.68
CA ARG A 103 -5.38 10.35 -9.04
C ARG A 103 -5.49 11.18 -10.33
N THR A 104 -4.54 12.08 -10.56
CA THR A 104 -4.49 12.87 -11.81
C THR A 104 -4.18 11.97 -13.00
N VAL A 105 -3.18 11.12 -12.88
CA VAL A 105 -2.79 10.15 -13.91
C VAL A 105 -3.94 9.17 -14.20
N CYS A 106 -4.62 8.71 -13.14
CA CYS A 106 -5.79 7.84 -13.26
C CYS A 106 -6.94 8.54 -14.00
N LYS A 107 -7.29 9.78 -13.63
CA LYS A 107 -8.34 10.56 -14.34
C LYS A 107 -8.05 10.78 -15.80
N ALA A 108 -6.79 10.89 -16.18
CA ALA A 108 -6.35 10.98 -17.57
C ALA A 108 -6.47 9.64 -18.34
N GLY A 109 -6.80 8.54 -17.65
CA GLY A 109 -6.89 7.20 -18.24
C GLY A 109 -5.53 6.52 -18.45
N ASN A 110 -4.46 7.03 -17.85
CA ASN A 110 -3.09 6.59 -18.11
C ASN A 110 -2.52 5.70 -17.00
N LEU A 111 -3.34 5.25 -16.05
CA LEU A 111 -2.93 4.41 -14.93
C LEU A 111 -3.62 3.06 -14.97
N PHE A 112 -2.84 1.99 -14.96
CA PHE A 112 -3.36 0.62 -14.89
C PHE A 112 -3.43 0.12 -13.43
N SER A 113 -2.35 0.22 -12.66
CA SER A 113 -2.32 -0.29 -11.28
C SER A 113 -1.44 0.53 -10.34
N LEU A 114 -1.66 0.33 -9.05
CA LEU A 114 -0.82 0.86 -7.98
C LEU A 114 -0.87 -0.09 -6.77
N PHE A 115 0.20 -0.13 -5.98
CA PHE A 115 0.16 -0.77 -4.67
C PHE A 115 -0.40 0.21 -3.64
N PHE A 116 -1.42 -0.22 -2.92
CA PHE A 116 -2.11 0.65 -1.97
C PHE A 116 -2.48 -0.12 -0.69
N ALA A 117 -2.49 0.59 0.43
CA ALA A 117 -3.01 0.03 1.68
C ALA A 117 -4.54 -0.02 1.61
N TYR A 118 -5.08 -1.24 1.59
CA TYR A 118 -6.52 -1.45 1.52
C TYR A 118 -7.19 -1.29 2.88
N HIS A 119 -8.33 -0.62 2.89
CA HIS A 119 -9.28 -0.60 4.01
C HIS A 119 -10.72 -0.69 3.48
N PRO A 120 -11.69 -1.11 4.32
CA PRO A 120 -13.10 -1.09 3.92
C PRO A 120 -13.50 0.31 3.44
N GLY A 121 -14.11 0.40 2.25
CA GLY A 121 -14.48 1.66 1.62
C GLY A 121 -13.50 2.18 0.56
N THR A 122 -12.27 1.65 0.47
CA THR A 122 -11.29 2.04 -0.58
C THR A 122 -11.86 2.04 -2.00
N PRO A 123 -12.65 1.05 -2.47
CA PRO A 123 -13.22 1.08 -3.82
C PRO A 123 -14.15 2.28 -4.04
N VAL A 124 -14.97 2.61 -3.03
CA VAL A 124 -15.90 3.74 -3.11
C VAL A 124 -15.15 5.07 -3.14
N GLU A 125 -14.11 5.20 -2.31
CA GLU A 125 -13.23 6.37 -2.30
C GLU A 125 -12.53 6.56 -3.64
N PHE A 126 -11.97 5.47 -4.19
CA PHE A 126 -11.28 5.52 -5.48
C PHE A 126 -12.22 5.89 -6.60
N LYS A 127 -13.39 5.28 -6.69
CA LYS A 127 -14.41 5.65 -7.68
C LYS A 127 -14.82 7.11 -7.55
N SER A 128 -15.08 7.59 -6.34
CA SER A 128 -15.45 8.98 -6.09
C SER A 128 -14.35 9.97 -6.49
N SER A 129 -13.10 9.62 -6.23
CA SER A 129 -11.95 10.51 -6.47
C SER A 129 -11.39 10.45 -7.88
N THR A 130 -11.59 9.37 -8.63
CA THR A 130 -11.02 9.16 -9.96
C THR A 130 -12.05 9.02 -11.08
N GLY A 131 -13.25 8.55 -10.75
CA GLY A 131 -14.30 8.21 -11.71
C GLY A 131 -14.25 6.76 -12.21
N TYR A 132 -13.22 6.00 -11.84
CA TYR A 132 -13.03 4.61 -12.29
C TYR A 132 -13.31 3.61 -11.17
N ASP A 133 -13.78 2.43 -11.55
CA ASP A 133 -13.87 1.29 -10.67
C ASP A 133 -12.53 0.54 -10.65
N PHE A 134 -12.06 0.22 -9.44
CA PHE A 134 -10.83 -0.54 -9.23
C PHE A 134 -11.16 -1.96 -8.79
N GLU A 135 -10.53 -2.92 -9.43
CA GLU A 135 -10.45 -4.29 -8.94
C GLU A 135 -9.38 -4.39 -7.87
N ILE A 136 -9.76 -4.92 -6.71
CA ILE A 136 -8.82 -5.09 -5.59
C ILE A 136 -8.28 -6.51 -5.63
N VAL A 137 -6.97 -6.64 -5.78
CA VAL A 137 -6.26 -7.91 -5.80
C VAL A 137 -5.44 -8.05 -4.52
N PRO A 138 -5.92 -8.78 -3.51
CA PRO A 138 -5.17 -8.97 -2.27
C PRO A 138 -4.03 -9.97 -2.51
N PHE A 139 -2.82 -9.59 -2.11
CA PHE A 139 -1.68 -10.51 -2.10
C PHE A 139 -1.54 -11.29 -0.78
N ARG A 140 -2.51 -11.13 0.12
CA ARG A 140 -2.55 -11.78 1.43
C ARG A 140 -3.98 -12.01 1.88
N ASP A 141 -4.18 -13.12 2.55
CA ASP A 141 -5.49 -13.52 3.07
C ASP A 141 -5.75 -12.98 4.50
N TYR A 142 -4.79 -12.28 5.09
CA TYR A 142 -4.90 -11.77 6.47
C TYR A 142 -4.48 -10.29 6.57
N PRO A 143 -5.06 -9.52 7.49
CA PRO A 143 -4.65 -8.16 7.73
C PRO A 143 -3.23 -8.11 8.30
N ILE A 144 -2.44 -7.14 7.86
CA ILE A 144 -1.13 -6.88 8.46
C ILE A 144 -1.36 -6.39 9.89
N LYS A 145 -0.82 -7.13 10.85
CA LYS A 145 -0.71 -6.68 12.23
C LYS A 145 0.69 -6.09 12.40
N ASN A 146 0.78 -4.81 12.66
CA ASN A 146 2.06 -4.20 12.99
C ASN A 146 2.02 -3.61 14.40
N CYS A 147 3.17 -3.56 15.05
CA CYS A 147 3.31 -2.99 16.39
C CYS A 147 3.28 -1.46 16.42
N GLN A 148 2.78 -0.80 15.41
CA GLN A 148 2.61 0.66 15.42
C GLN A 148 1.50 1.08 16.39
N THR A 149 1.69 0.75 17.64
CA THR A 149 0.71 0.96 18.73
C THR A 149 0.40 2.42 19.00
N TYR A 150 1.23 3.35 18.53
CA TYR A 150 1.08 4.78 18.82
C TYR A 150 0.71 5.63 17.60
N ASN A 151 0.58 5.04 16.42
CA ASN A 151 0.13 5.74 15.21
C ASN A 151 -1.40 5.67 15.02
N GLY A 152 -2.11 5.18 16.02
CA GLY A 152 -3.56 5.21 16.03
C GLY A 152 -4.10 6.63 16.26
N ILE A 153 -5.32 6.86 15.84
CA ILE A 153 -6.03 8.09 16.18
C ILE A 153 -6.23 8.12 17.69
N ILE A 154 -5.67 9.12 18.36
CA ILE A 154 -5.87 9.36 19.78
C ILE A 154 -6.96 10.42 19.93
N TYR A 155 -8.03 10.04 20.59
CA TYR A 155 -9.07 10.98 20.98
C TYR A 155 -8.81 11.49 22.38
N SER A 156 -8.95 12.77 22.59
CA SER A 156 -8.86 13.38 23.91
C SER A 156 -10.02 14.35 24.11
N VAL A 157 -10.47 14.45 25.36
CA VAL A 157 -11.44 15.46 25.75
C VAL A 157 -10.70 16.73 26.13
N ALA A 158 -11.06 17.85 25.52
CA ALA A 158 -10.44 19.15 25.85
C ALA A 158 -10.71 19.52 27.31
N GLN A 159 -9.71 20.06 28.00
CA GLN A 159 -9.82 20.43 29.42
C GLN A 159 -10.94 21.46 29.67
N ASN A 160 -11.27 22.28 28.71
CA ASN A 160 -12.34 23.27 28.74
C ASN A 160 -13.67 22.79 28.13
N SER A 161 -13.83 21.50 27.97
CA SER A 161 -15.10 20.92 27.51
C SER A 161 -16.19 21.21 28.52
N GLU A 162 -17.33 21.73 28.06
CA GLU A 162 -18.51 21.96 28.89
C GLU A 162 -19.24 20.66 29.25
N ASN A 163 -19.02 19.59 28.47
CA ASN A 163 -19.67 18.30 28.62
C ASN A 163 -18.70 17.12 28.41
N PRO A 164 -17.68 16.98 29.26
CA PRO A 164 -16.65 15.93 29.09
C PRO A 164 -17.24 14.52 29.20
N GLU A 165 -18.21 14.31 30.08
CA GLU A 165 -18.88 13.00 30.23
C GLU A 165 -19.62 12.62 28.96
N LYS A 166 -20.35 13.56 28.35
CA LYS A 166 -21.08 13.31 27.08
C LYS A 166 -20.14 12.99 25.92
N THR A 167 -18.98 13.62 25.91
CA THR A 167 -17.93 13.31 24.92
C THR A 167 -17.42 11.88 25.11
N MET A 168 -17.18 11.46 26.35
CA MET A 168 -16.75 10.09 26.64
C MET A 168 -17.85 9.06 26.32
N GLU A 169 -19.13 9.33 26.65
CA GLU A 169 -20.24 8.46 26.24
C GLU A 169 -20.32 8.29 24.72
N THR A 170 -20.07 9.37 23.97
CA THR A 170 -20.07 9.33 22.49
C THR A 170 -18.92 8.48 21.97
N LEU A 171 -17.73 8.62 22.55
CA LEU A 171 -16.58 7.80 22.20
C LEU A 171 -16.81 6.32 22.55
N ASP A 172 -17.38 6.04 23.72
CA ASP A 172 -17.75 4.68 24.12
C ASP A 172 -18.78 4.06 23.17
N TYR A 173 -19.77 4.83 22.75
CA TYR A 173 -20.75 4.38 21.75
C TYR A 173 -20.10 4.04 20.39
N ILE A 174 -19.09 4.79 19.98
CA ILE A 174 -18.41 4.57 18.69
C ILE A 174 -17.45 3.37 18.76
N TYR A 175 -16.78 3.17 19.90
CA TYR A 175 -15.71 2.19 20.07
C TYR A 175 -16.06 1.04 21.02
N GLY A 176 -17.14 1.14 21.77
CA GLY A 176 -17.53 0.23 22.84
C GLY A 176 -18.41 -0.93 22.39
N SER A 177 -18.24 -1.44 21.18
CA SER A 177 -18.99 -2.60 20.65
C SER A 177 -18.28 -3.91 20.91
#